data_5e3ac6f3c478e01ba981f16d9ffca15d
#
_entry.id   5e3ac6f3c478e01ba981f16d9ffca15d
#
_cell.length_a   1.000
_cell.length_b   1.000
_cell.length_c   1.000
_cell.angle_alpha   90.00
_cell.angle_beta   90.00
_cell.angle_gamma   90.00
#
_symmetry.space_group_name_H-M   'P 1'
#
loop_
_entity.id
_entity.type
_entity.pdbx_description
1 polymer ?
#
loop_
_entity_poly.entity_id
_entity_poly.type
_entity_poly.pdbx_seq_one_letter_code
_entity_poly.pdbx_strand_id
1 'polypeptide(L)'
;MTTASSPLTHNAKNKGQYFPAATAADSASGGAAYRRAGKNRKMYANLYALPRRAAIDWIAFGTLMVLSVAVFFINLTASGYANEFYSAAAQAGSKSWRAFLWGSSDSGNAITVDKPPASIWLMALSVRIFGLNSFAILLPQAVMGVLTTFLIYSLVRRYWGNWAGIIAG
;
A
#
# COMPACT_ATOMS: atom_id res chain seq x y z
N MET A 1 -79.10 -15.38 -40.88
CA MET A 1 -78.84 -14.73 -42.18
C MET A 1 -77.41 -14.20 -42.08
N THR A 2 -76.64 -14.76 -42.86
CA THR A 2 -75.69 -14.40 -43.87
C THR A 2 -74.25 -14.28 -43.34
N THR A 3 -73.55 -15.28 -43.57
CA THR A 3 -72.18 -15.61 -43.81
C THR A 3 -71.38 -14.51 -44.55
N ALA A 4 -70.15 -14.27 -44.14
CA ALA A 4 -69.13 -13.78 -45.04
C ALA A 4 -67.76 -14.41 -44.66
N SER A 5 -67.35 -15.26 -45.55
CA SER A 5 -66.05 -15.92 -45.64
C SER A 5 -64.95 -14.94 -46.10
N SER A 6 -63.82 -15.04 -45.47
CA SER A 6 -62.57 -14.36 -45.91
C SER A 6 -61.63 -15.38 -46.54
N PRO A 7 -60.96 -15.10 -47.65
CA PRO A 7 -60.15 -16.09 -48.37
C PRO A 7 -58.72 -16.14 -47.86
N LEU A 8 -58.25 -17.37 -47.74
CA LEU A 8 -56.86 -17.73 -47.51
C LEU A 8 -56.00 -17.33 -48.70
N THR A 9 -55.03 -16.46 -48.54
CA THR A 9 -53.95 -16.30 -49.52
C THR A 9 -52.86 -17.30 -49.21
N HIS A 10 -52.75 -18.28 -50.04
CA HIS A 10 -51.75 -19.32 -50.12
C HIS A 10 -50.47 -18.68 -50.66
N ASN A 11 -49.47 -18.45 -49.82
CA ASN A 11 -48.12 -18.17 -50.30
C ASN A 11 -47.29 -19.45 -50.25
N ALA A 12 -47.37 -20.21 -51.29
CA ALA A 12 -46.57 -21.40 -51.56
C ALA A 12 -45.26 -20.97 -52.24
N LYS A 13 -44.20 -20.75 -51.47
CA LYS A 13 -42.81 -20.87 -51.93
C LYS A 13 -41.83 -20.87 -50.74
N ASN A 14 -41.76 -21.97 -50.02
CA ASN A 14 -40.50 -22.25 -49.34
C ASN A 14 -40.29 -23.79 -49.41
N LYS A 15 -39.53 -24.19 -50.46
CA LYS A 15 -39.07 -25.56 -50.64
C LYS A 15 -38.18 -25.93 -49.49
N GLY A 16 -38.54 -27.05 -48.83
CA GLY A 16 -37.90 -27.70 -47.72
C GLY A 16 -36.37 -27.59 -47.65
N GLN A 17 -35.89 -26.79 -46.74
CA GLN A 17 -34.63 -27.07 -46.10
C GLN A 17 -34.94 -27.95 -44.87
N TYR A 18 -34.68 -29.23 -45.07
CA TYR A 18 -34.57 -30.18 -43.93
C TYR A 18 -33.38 -29.74 -43.10
N PHE A 19 -33.62 -29.07 -42.01
CA PHE A 19 -32.63 -28.99 -40.96
C PHE A 19 -32.66 -30.31 -40.19
N PRO A 20 -31.59 -31.09 -40.21
CA PRO A 20 -31.54 -32.27 -39.36
C PRO A 20 -31.75 -31.81 -37.92
N ALA A 21 -32.64 -32.43 -37.20
CA ALA A 21 -32.84 -32.18 -35.78
C ALA A 21 -31.49 -32.35 -35.10
N ALA A 22 -30.98 -31.29 -34.50
CA ALA A 22 -29.73 -31.31 -33.74
C ALA A 22 -29.86 -32.42 -32.70
N THR A 23 -28.94 -33.39 -32.75
CA THR A 23 -28.93 -34.49 -31.81
C THR A 23 -28.67 -33.94 -30.42
N ALA A 24 -29.21 -34.57 -29.38
CA ALA A 24 -29.02 -34.14 -27.99
C ALA A 24 -27.54 -34.00 -27.64
N ALA A 25 -26.65 -34.68 -28.36
CA ALA A 25 -25.18 -34.56 -28.24
C ALA A 25 -24.64 -33.21 -28.75
N ASP A 26 -25.22 -32.67 -29.88
CA ASP A 26 -24.77 -31.36 -30.41
C ASP A 26 -25.24 -30.21 -29.55
N SER A 27 -26.41 -30.29 -28.94
CA SER A 27 -26.89 -29.29 -27.99
C SER A 27 -26.08 -29.28 -26.70
N ALA A 28 -25.64 -30.46 -26.24
CA ALA A 28 -24.79 -30.60 -25.05
C ALA A 28 -23.37 -30.07 -25.29
N SER A 29 -22.76 -30.35 -26.45
CA SER A 29 -21.43 -29.88 -26.81
C SER A 29 -21.37 -28.35 -27.02
N GLY A 30 -22.37 -27.79 -27.71
CA GLY A 30 -22.53 -26.34 -27.89
C GLY A 30 -22.72 -25.60 -26.55
N GLY A 31 -23.52 -26.15 -25.66
CA GLY A 31 -23.71 -25.60 -24.31
C GLY A 31 -22.45 -25.63 -23.44
N ALA A 32 -21.67 -26.69 -23.53
CA ALA A 32 -20.41 -26.81 -22.81
C ALA A 32 -19.34 -25.84 -23.34
N ALA A 33 -19.24 -25.70 -24.65
CA ALA A 33 -18.33 -24.73 -25.28
C ALA A 33 -18.70 -23.29 -24.94
N TYR A 34 -19.99 -22.94 -24.97
CA TYR A 34 -20.47 -21.62 -24.60
C TYR A 34 -20.21 -21.29 -23.11
N ARG A 35 -20.41 -22.25 -22.21
CA ARG A 35 -20.10 -22.10 -20.78
C ARG A 35 -18.59 -21.94 -20.54
N ARG A 36 -17.72 -22.68 -21.25
CA ARG A 36 -16.26 -22.53 -21.20
C ARG A 36 -15.83 -21.16 -21.69
N ALA A 37 -16.36 -20.69 -22.83
CA ALA A 37 -16.05 -19.35 -23.34
C ALA A 37 -16.47 -18.24 -22.38
N GLY A 38 -17.66 -18.38 -21.76
CA GLY A 38 -18.14 -17.45 -20.72
C GLY A 38 -17.29 -17.44 -19.47
N LYS A 39 -16.82 -18.61 -19.01
CA LYS A 39 -15.93 -18.74 -17.85
C LYS A 39 -14.56 -18.12 -18.12
N ASN A 40 -13.99 -18.36 -19.31
CA ASN A 40 -12.71 -17.78 -19.71
C ASN A 40 -12.81 -16.25 -19.86
N ARG A 41 -13.89 -15.73 -20.45
CA ARG A 41 -14.13 -14.28 -20.56
C ARG A 41 -14.18 -13.59 -19.20
N LYS A 42 -14.83 -14.20 -18.20
CA LYS A 42 -14.88 -13.69 -16.83
C LYS A 42 -13.51 -13.76 -16.15
N MET A 43 -12.76 -14.83 -16.41
CA MET A 43 -11.41 -15.01 -15.88
C MET A 43 -10.43 -13.96 -16.44
N TYR A 44 -10.47 -13.68 -17.74
CA TYR A 44 -9.65 -12.63 -18.34
C TYR A 44 -10.11 -11.22 -17.94
N ALA A 45 -11.41 -10.98 -17.82
CA ALA A 45 -11.93 -9.69 -17.32
C ALA A 45 -11.46 -9.40 -15.89
N ASN A 46 -11.33 -10.42 -15.03
CA ASN A 46 -10.82 -10.27 -13.68
C ASN A 46 -9.28 -10.10 -13.62
N LEU A 47 -8.53 -10.59 -14.61
CA LEU A 47 -7.07 -10.40 -14.70
C LEU A 47 -6.68 -8.97 -15.08
N TYR A 48 -7.53 -8.26 -15.85
CA TYR A 48 -7.26 -6.89 -16.30
C TYR A 48 -8.07 -5.82 -15.55
N ALA A 49 -9.06 -6.21 -14.78
CA ALA A 49 -9.73 -5.33 -13.84
C ALA A 49 -8.93 -5.31 -12.53
N LEU A 50 -7.83 -4.57 -12.51
CA LEU A 50 -7.39 -4.00 -11.23
C LEU A 50 -8.60 -3.21 -10.74
N PRO A 51 -9.23 -3.60 -9.61
CA PRO A 51 -10.40 -2.90 -9.15
C PRO A 51 -9.98 -1.44 -8.97
N ARG A 52 -10.72 -0.51 -9.55
CA ARG A 52 -10.47 0.95 -9.40
C ARG A 52 -10.24 1.32 -7.93
N ARG A 53 -10.86 0.60 -7.03
CA ARG A 53 -10.67 0.70 -5.58
C ARG A 53 -9.21 0.40 -5.15
N ALA A 54 -8.58 -0.64 -5.72
CA ALA A 54 -7.18 -0.94 -5.38
C ALA A 54 -6.22 0.14 -5.86
N ALA A 55 -6.44 0.75 -7.03
CA ALA A 55 -5.62 1.86 -7.51
C ALA A 55 -5.77 3.11 -6.61
N ILE A 56 -7.00 3.45 -6.22
CA ILE A 56 -7.27 4.55 -5.29
C ILE A 56 -6.61 4.29 -3.94
N ASP A 57 -6.68 3.08 -3.43
CA ASP A 57 -6.07 2.69 -2.16
C ASP A 57 -4.54 2.84 -2.19
N TRP A 58 -3.89 2.46 -3.29
CA TRP A 58 -2.45 2.64 -3.47
C TRP A 58 -2.05 4.12 -3.63
N ILE A 59 -2.84 4.90 -4.34
CA ILE A 59 -2.62 6.35 -4.48
C ILE A 59 -2.75 7.02 -3.11
N ALA A 60 -3.80 6.72 -2.37
CA ALA A 60 -4.03 7.28 -1.04
C ALA A 60 -2.90 6.92 -0.06
N PHE A 61 -2.44 5.66 -0.07
CA PHE A 61 -1.27 5.25 0.71
C PHE A 61 0.00 5.98 0.27
N GLY A 62 0.27 6.06 -1.03
CA GLY A 62 1.43 6.80 -1.56
C GLY A 62 1.41 8.27 -1.15
N THR A 63 0.24 8.92 -1.22
CA THR A 63 0.06 10.31 -0.78
C THR A 63 0.34 10.45 0.72
N LEU A 64 -0.18 9.55 1.56
CA LEU A 64 0.11 9.54 3.00
C LEU A 64 1.62 9.45 3.27
N MET A 65 2.32 8.53 2.60
CA MET A 65 3.76 8.36 2.80
C MET A 65 4.56 9.56 2.31
N VAL A 66 4.20 10.16 1.17
CA VAL A 66 4.84 11.39 0.67
C VAL A 66 4.62 12.55 1.64
N LEU A 67 3.41 12.73 2.14
CA LEU A 67 3.12 13.76 3.14
C LEU A 67 3.89 13.52 4.43
N SER A 68 3.96 12.27 4.91
CA SER A 68 4.75 11.93 6.09
C SER A 68 6.23 12.27 5.90
N VAL A 69 6.83 11.87 4.77
CA VAL A 69 8.21 12.25 4.45
C VAL A 69 8.36 13.77 4.40
N ALA A 70 7.45 14.46 3.74
CA ALA A 70 7.48 15.93 3.64
C ALA A 70 7.46 16.58 5.05
N VAL A 71 6.53 16.17 5.91
CA VAL A 71 6.39 16.74 7.26
C VAL A 71 7.64 16.50 8.12
N PHE A 72 8.23 15.30 8.07
CA PHE A 72 9.38 14.98 8.90
C PHE A 72 10.72 15.47 8.35
N PHE A 73 10.84 15.67 7.03
CA PHE A 73 12.11 16.05 6.39
C PHE A 73 12.16 17.52 5.95
N ILE A 74 11.02 18.17 5.67
CA ILE A 74 11.03 19.60 5.34
C ILE A 74 11.52 20.35 6.56
N ASN A 75 12.59 21.12 6.33
CA ASN A 75 13.18 21.97 7.36
C ASN A 75 13.77 21.21 8.57
N LEU A 76 14.19 19.95 8.38
CA LEU A 76 14.72 19.08 9.44
C LEU A 76 15.84 19.73 10.25
N THR A 77 16.67 20.54 9.62
CA THR A 77 17.85 21.18 10.24
C THR A 77 17.54 22.53 10.93
N ALA A 78 16.31 23.04 10.81
CA ALA A 78 15.94 24.34 11.37
C ALA A 78 16.03 24.40 12.92
N SER A 79 15.80 23.25 13.56
CA SER A 79 15.90 23.14 15.04
C SER A 79 17.34 23.00 15.55
N GLY A 80 18.33 23.14 14.67
CA GLY A 80 19.73 22.95 15.05
C GLY A 80 19.97 21.53 15.57
N TYR A 81 20.63 21.43 16.71
CA TYR A 81 20.89 20.15 17.38
C TYR A 81 19.70 19.66 18.23
N ALA A 82 18.56 20.33 18.19
CA ALA A 82 17.38 20.10 19.02
C ALA A 82 17.70 20.18 20.53
N ASN A 83 17.90 19.05 21.20
CA ASN A 83 18.32 19.02 22.58
C ASN A 83 19.81 18.78 22.69
N GLU A 84 20.56 19.77 23.17
CA GLU A 84 22.03 19.73 23.23
C GLU A 84 22.56 18.61 24.12
N PHE A 85 21.86 18.26 25.19
CA PHE A 85 22.26 17.18 26.11
C PHE A 85 22.26 15.81 25.41
N TYR A 86 21.21 15.53 24.62
CA TYR A 86 21.17 14.29 23.84
C TYR A 86 22.12 14.31 22.64
N SER A 87 22.37 15.48 22.09
CA SER A 87 23.34 15.62 21.00
C SER A 87 24.78 15.40 21.50
N ALA A 88 25.08 15.85 22.71
CA ALA A 88 26.38 15.54 23.38
C ALA A 88 26.54 14.03 23.60
N ALA A 89 25.46 13.35 24.04
CA ALA A 89 25.48 11.90 24.20
C ALA A 89 25.65 11.15 22.87
N ALA A 90 24.98 11.61 21.80
CA ALA A 90 25.17 11.06 20.46
C ALA A 90 26.62 11.26 19.96
N GLN A 91 27.21 12.41 20.22
CA GLN A 91 28.61 12.70 19.92
C GLN A 91 29.55 11.80 20.72
N ALA A 92 29.35 11.67 22.03
CA ALA A 92 30.14 10.81 22.87
C ALA A 92 30.06 9.34 22.42
N GLY A 93 28.87 8.85 22.14
CA GLY A 93 28.63 7.51 21.63
C GLY A 93 29.21 7.28 20.24
N SER A 94 29.35 8.32 19.40
CA SER A 94 29.98 8.20 18.09
C SER A 94 31.52 8.00 18.22
N LYS A 95 32.13 8.45 19.29
CA LYS A 95 33.56 8.36 19.54
C LYS A 95 33.97 7.17 20.41
N SER A 96 33.13 6.73 21.32
CA SER A 96 33.41 5.67 22.28
C SER A 96 32.29 4.61 22.30
N TRP A 97 32.65 3.35 22.09
CA TRP A 97 31.69 2.23 22.18
C TRP A 97 31.12 2.04 23.58
N ARG A 98 31.90 2.40 24.60
CA ARG A 98 31.44 2.35 25.98
C ARG A 98 30.37 3.41 26.25
N ALA A 99 30.64 4.67 25.83
CA ALA A 99 29.66 5.74 25.91
C ALA A 99 28.42 5.45 25.05
N PHE A 100 28.57 4.80 23.90
CA PHE A 100 27.47 4.33 23.05
C PHE A 100 26.55 3.38 23.81
N LEU A 101 27.09 2.30 24.41
CA LEU A 101 26.29 1.30 25.12
C LEU A 101 25.48 1.89 26.28
N TRP A 102 26.12 2.75 27.07
CA TRP A 102 25.49 3.34 28.25
C TRP A 102 24.72 4.62 27.97
N GLY A 103 24.77 5.15 26.75
CA GLY A 103 24.19 6.45 26.41
C GLY A 103 24.79 7.59 27.22
N SER A 104 26.11 7.59 27.38
CA SER A 104 26.78 8.60 28.19
C SER A 104 26.89 9.93 27.47
N SER A 105 26.78 11.03 28.21
CA SER A 105 26.88 12.38 27.65
C SER A 105 28.34 12.80 27.40
N ASP A 106 29.31 12.02 27.90
CA ASP A 106 30.74 12.24 27.72
C ASP A 106 31.46 10.95 27.29
N SER A 107 32.58 11.08 26.60
CA SER A 107 33.38 9.95 26.10
C SER A 107 34.07 9.16 27.22
N GLY A 108 34.27 9.75 28.41
CA GLY A 108 34.80 9.12 29.59
C GLY A 108 33.79 8.25 30.34
N ASN A 109 32.52 8.33 29.96
CA ASN A 109 31.43 7.57 30.56
C ASN A 109 31.18 7.92 32.04
N ALA A 110 31.31 9.20 32.40
CA ALA A 110 31.10 9.67 33.76
C ALA A 110 29.61 9.88 34.07
N ILE A 111 28.80 10.37 33.10
CA ILE A 111 27.42 10.70 33.28
C ILE A 111 26.59 10.06 32.13
N THR A 112 25.59 9.29 32.48
CA THR A 112 24.63 8.72 31.51
C THR A 112 23.42 9.64 31.37
N VAL A 113 22.75 9.57 30.19
CA VAL A 113 21.48 10.28 30.00
C VAL A 113 20.36 9.68 30.86
N ASP A 114 19.35 10.48 31.16
CA ASP A 114 18.17 10.14 31.97
C ASP A 114 17.13 9.27 31.24
N LYS A 115 17.40 8.89 30.00
CA LYS A 115 16.50 8.13 29.11
C LYS A 115 17.12 6.79 28.72
N PRO A 116 16.26 5.81 28.31
CA PRO A 116 16.76 4.57 27.73
C PRO A 116 17.66 4.86 26.50
N PRO A 117 18.84 4.22 26.38
CA PRO A 117 19.87 4.61 25.42
C PRO A 117 19.51 4.27 23.96
N ALA A 118 18.42 3.54 23.69
CA ALA A 118 18.09 3.06 22.35
C ALA A 118 17.95 4.17 21.28
N SER A 119 17.36 5.31 21.64
CA SER A 119 17.27 6.47 20.75
C SER A 119 18.65 7.11 20.49
N ILE A 120 19.48 7.16 21.54
CA ILE A 120 20.85 7.70 21.43
C ILE A 120 21.72 6.80 20.55
N TRP A 121 21.53 5.48 20.59
CA TRP A 121 22.26 4.56 19.70
C TRP A 121 22.05 4.88 18.23
N LEU A 122 20.81 5.12 17.80
CA LEU A 122 20.51 5.48 16.42
C LEU A 122 21.15 6.83 16.04
N MET A 123 21.06 7.80 16.94
CA MET A 123 21.68 9.12 16.72
C MET A 123 23.21 9.01 16.66
N ALA A 124 23.83 8.27 17.58
CA ALA A 124 25.28 8.07 17.61
C ALA A 124 25.80 7.32 16.37
N LEU A 125 25.07 6.31 15.88
CA LEU A 125 25.39 5.63 14.62
C LEU A 125 25.31 6.58 13.43
N SER A 126 24.26 7.39 13.36
CA SER A 126 24.10 8.40 12.32
C SER A 126 25.23 9.42 12.33
N VAL A 127 25.58 9.92 13.52
CA VAL A 127 26.72 10.85 13.70
C VAL A 127 28.05 10.19 13.33
N ARG A 128 28.22 8.90 13.59
CA ARG A 128 29.42 8.14 13.21
C ARG A 128 29.60 8.04 11.70
N ILE A 129 28.49 7.95 10.94
CA ILE A 129 28.48 7.82 9.47
C ILE A 129 28.59 9.20 8.81
N PHE A 130 27.79 10.15 9.24
CA PHE A 130 27.61 11.46 8.57
C PHE A 130 28.39 12.61 9.24
N GLY A 131 29.09 12.34 10.34
CA GLY A 131 29.71 13.38 11.16
C GLY A 131 28.70 14.10 12.04
N LEU A 132 29.22 14.93 12.97
CA LEU A 132 28.42 15.72 13.88
C LEU A 132 27.80 16.92 13.16
N ASN A 133 26.55 16.85 12.87
CA ASN A 133 25.74 17.96 12.32
C ASN A 133 24.27 17.74 12.65
N SER A 134 23.45 18.81 12.54
CA SER A 134 22.01 18.77 12.83
C SER A 134 21.28 17.69 12.04
N PHE A 135 21.62 17.52 10.77
CA PHE A 135 21.01 16.49 9.93
C PHE A 135 21.27 15.08 10.47
N ALA A 136 22.52 14.75 10.79
CA ALA A 136 22.90 13.43 11.30
C ALA A 136 22.19 13.08 12.62
N ILE A 137 21.97 14.07 13.49
CA ILE A 137 21.29 13.87 14.77
C ILE A 137 19.79 13.66 14.56
N LEU A 138 19.16 14.45 13.69
CA LEU A 138 17.71 14.45 13.51
C LEU A 138 17.21 13.42 12.48
N LEU A 139 18.08 12.96 11.58
CA LEU A 139 17.75 11.96 10.55
C LEU A 139 17.10 10.69 11.12
N PRO A 140 17.64 10.03 12.15
CA PRO A 140 17.01 8.83 12.70
C PRO A 140 15.61 9.10 13.26
N GLN A 141 15.39 10.28 13.84
CA GLN A 141 14.09 10.68 14.37
C GLN A 141 13.05 10.86 13.25
N ALA A 142 13.44 11.52 12.16
CA ALA A 142 12.60 11.69 10.99
C ALA A 142 12.25 10.35 10.35
N VAL A 143 13.22 9.45 10.21
CA VAL A 143 13.00 8.10 9.67
C VAL A 143 12.05 7.30 10.58
N MET A 144 12.23 7.35 11.90
CA MET A 144 11.34 6.69 12.85
C MET A 144 9.92 7.26 12.78
N GLY A 145 9.74 8.56 12.58
CA GLY A 145 8.44 9.20 12.37
C GLY A 145 7.72 8.63 11.14
N VAL A 146 8.41 8.55 10.00
CA VAL A 146 7.85 7.96 8.77
C VAL A 146 7.52 6.48 8.96
N LEU A 147 8.39 5.71 9.60
CA LEU A 147 8.14 4.30 9.90
C LEU A 147 6.95 4.10 10.84
N THR A 148 6.78 4.99 11.81
CA THR A 148 5.62 4.97 12.72
C THR A 148 4.32 5.19 11.96
N THR A 149 4.26 6.18 11.06
CA THR A 149 3.14 6.39 10.15
C THR A 149 2.82 5.12 9.34
N PHE A 150 3.84 4.52 8.74
CA PHE A 150 3.70 3.27 8.00
C PHE A 150 3.15 2.12 8.86
N LEU A 151 3.67 1.94 10.06
CA LEU A 151 3.26 0.87 10.98
C LEU A 151 1.82 1.06 11.46
N ILE A 152 1.44 2.28 11.85
CA ILE A 152 0.08 2.60 12.28
C ILE A 152 -0.89 2.37 11.13
N TYR A 153 -0.59 2.91 9.93
CA TYR A 153 -1.39 2.65 8.75
C TYR A 153 -1.57 1.15 8.49
N SER A 154 -0.48 0.39 8.49
CA SER A 154 -0.49 -1.04 8.17
C SER A 154 -1.31 -1.85 9.18
N LEU A 155 -1.18 -1.51 10.48
CA LEU A 155 -1.90 -2.15 11.56
C LEU A 155 -3.40 -1.84 11.49
N VAL A 156 -3.75 -0.56 11.39
CA VAL A 156 -5.16 -0.14 11.36
C VAL A 156 -5.84 -0.62 10.09
N ARG A 157 -5.19 -0.53 8.95
CA ARG A 157 -5.70 -1.06 7.67
C ARG A 157 -6.08 -2.54 7.78
N ARG A 158 -5.30 -3.33 8.48
CA ARG A 158 -5.53 -4.78 8.62
C ARG A 158 -6.85 -5.10 9.32
N TYR A 159 -7.27 -4.28 10.29
CA TYR A 159 -8.45 -4.54 11.12
C TYR A 159 -9.69 -3.72 10.69
N TRP A 160 -9.50 -2.49 10.23
CA TRP A 160 -10.58 -1.54 9.95
C TRP A 160 -10.64 -1.03 8.50
N GLY A 161 -9.75 -1.54 7.64
CA GLY A 161 -9.73 -1.20 6.22
C GLY A 161 -8.88 0.02 5.87
N ASN A 162 -8.77 0.29 4.55
CA ASN A 162 -7.81 1.25 4.02
C ASN A 162 -8.03 2.68 4.52
N TRP A 163 -9.27 3.17 4.49
CA TRP A 163 -9.57 4.55 4.90
C TRP A 163 -9.31 4.81 6.38
N ALA A 164 -9.63 3.85 7.23
CA ALA A 164 -9.28 3.93 8.65
C ALA A 164 -7.76 3.99 8.85
N GLY A 165 -7.00 3.20 8.09
CA GLY A 165 -5.54 3.25 8.10
C GLY A 165 -4.98 4.61 7.67
N ILE A 166 -5.54 5.24 6.63
CA ILE A 166 -5.13 6.56 6.15
C ILE A 166 -5.38 7.66 7.21
N ILE A 167 -6.51 7.59 7.90
CA ILE A 167 -6.86 8.59 8.93
C ILE A 167 -5.99 8.42 10.18
N ALA A 168 -5.60 7.19 10.50
CA ALA A 168 -4.80 6.90 11.69
C ALA A 168 -3.30 7.18 11.50
N GLY A 169 -2.78 7.00 10.29
CA GLY A 169 -1.38 7.25 9.93
C GLY A 169 -1.13 8.71 9.66
#